data_32379abae16c5171878b99fcf8241761
#
_entry.id   32379abae16c5171878b99fcf8241761
#
_cell.length_a   1.000
_cell.length_b   1.000
_cell.length_c   1.000
_cell.angle_alpha   90.00
_cell.angle_beta   90.00
_cell.angle_gamma   90.00
#
_symmetry.space_group_name_H-M   'P 1'
#
loop_
_entity.id
_entity.type
_entity.pdbx_description
1 polymer ?
#
loop_
_entity_poly.entity_id
_entity_poly.type
_entity_poly.pdbx_seq_one_letter_code
_entity_poly.pdbx_strand_id
1 'polypeptide(L)'
;MGCLAGVPYHGGVVTKTPQYALFTDGACSGNPGPGGWAYILRSMETGEEEVAYGGAADTTNNRMELLSIITPLEGLTSPAVVDIYSDSKYVLEGLDKWMDGWIAKGWKRSGNKPVKNKDLWQRLDSLRHHHQLRGHWIKGHNDHPENERCDQMAVIGAQEASEERQNDR
;
A
#
# COMPACT_ATOMS: atom_id res chain seq x y z
N MET A 1 -56.19 19.74 -6.69
CA MET A 1 -55.68 18.35 -6.73
C MET A 1 -54.27 18.39 -7.26
N GLY A 2 -53.35 18.55 -6.38
CA GLY A 2 -51.95 18.58 -6.74
C GLY A 2 -51.44 17.15 -6.98
N CYS A 3 -51.17 16.81 -8.23
CA CYS A 3 -50.29 15.72 -8.50
C CYS A 3 -48.91 16.08 -7.89
N LEU A 4 -48.61 15.50 -6.76
CA LEU A 4 -47.24 15.39 -6.33
C LEU A 4 -46.55 14.55 -7.40
N ALA A 5 -45.93 15.23 -8.37
CA ALA A 5 -44.95 14.62 -9.19
C ALA A 5 -43.94 14.01 -8.22
N GLY A 6 -43.98 12.71 -8.04
CA GLY A 6 -43.03 11.99 -7.21
C GLY A 6 -41.64 12.41 -7.66
N VAL A 7 -40.93 13.03 -6.76
CA VAL A 7 -39.46 13.13 -6.90
C VAL A 7 -39.03 11.73 -7.30
N PRO A 8 -38.40 11.55 -8.46
CA PRO A 8 -37.88 10.24 -8.78
C PRO A 8 -36.95 9.89 -7.62
N TYR A 9 -37.45 9.01 -6.78
CA TYR A 9 -36.60 8.35 -5.82
C TYR A 9 -35.50 7.70 -6.66
N HIS A 10 -34.37 8.39 -6.74
CA HIS A 10 -33.16 7.79 -7.21
C HIS A 10 -32.84 6.73 -6.17
N GLY A 11 -33.65 5.66 -6.21
CA GLY A 11 -33.73 4.64 -5.20
C GLY A 11 -32.36 4.09 -5.01
N GLY A 12 -31.77 4.71 -4.04
CA GLY A 12 -30.53 4.33 -3.52
C GLY A 12 -29.70 3.54 -4.51
N VAL A 13 -29.11 4.20 -5.48
CA VAL A 13 -27.76 3.82 -5.75
C VAL A 13 -27.01 4.28 -4.51
N VAL A 14 -27.22 3.55 -3.41
CA VAL A 14 -26.24 3.50 -2.36
C VAL A 14 -25.08 2.83 -3.07
N THR A 15 -24.20 3.64 -3.66
CA THR A 15 -22.92 3.17 -4.12
C THR A 15 -22.24 2.68 -2.87
N LYS A 16 -22.31 1.37 -2.63
CA LYS A 16 -21.51 0.72 -1.62
C LYS A 16 -20.09 1.22 -1.82
N THR A 17 -19.48 1.73 -0.76
CA THR A 17 -18.07 2.06 -0.78
C THR A 17 -17.30 0.86 -1.34
N PRO A 18 -16.52 1.03 -2.40
CA PRO A 18 -15.80 -0.08 -3.00
C PRO A 18 -14.90 -0.76 -1.99
N GLN A 19 -14.83 -2.09 -2.07
CA GLN A 19 -13.97 -2.90 -1.19
C GLN A 19 -12.92 -3.62 -2.02
N TYR A 20 -11.69 -3.58 -1.53
CA TYR A 20 -10.54 -4.22 -2.15
C TYR A 20 -9.78 -5.07 -1.15
N ALA A 21 -9.18 -6.15 -1.67
CA ALA A 21 -8.11 -6.86 -1.01
C ALA A 21 -6.79 -6.45 -1.67
N LEU A 22 -5.82 -6.04 -0.88
CA LEU A 22 -4.51 -5.61 -1.34
C LEU A 22 -3.44 -6.56 -0.78
N PHE A 23 -2.77 -7.26 -1.67
CA PHE A 23 -1.65 -8.14 -1.35
C PHE A 23 -0.36 -7.43 -1.76
N THR A 24 0.63 -7.41 -0.87
CA THR A 24 1.83 -6.60 -1.07
C THR A 24 3.08 -7.33 -0.61
N ASP A 25 4.20 -7.00 -1.23
CA ASP A 25 5.51 -7.38 -0.73
C ASP A 25 6.59 -6.40 -1.18
N GLY A 26 7.69 -6.39 -0.45
CA GLY A 26 8.90 -5.65 -0.78
C GLY A 26 10.14 -6.54 -0.60
N ALA A 27 11.11 -6.35 -1.46
CA ALA A 27 12.37 -7.07 -1.42
C ALA A 27 13.54 -6.11 -1.62
N CYS A 28 14.67 -6.39 -0.99
CA CYS A 28 15.87 -5.60 -1.18
C CYS A 28 17.10 -6.49 -1.17
N SER A 29 17.96 -6.33 -2.16
CA SER A 29 19.23 -7.05 -2.25
C SER A 29 20.33 -6.19 -1.61
N GLY A 30 20.67 -6.52 -0.36
CA GLY A 30 21.39 -5.61 0.50
C GLY A 30 20.45 -4.58 1.13
N ASN A 31 20.85 -3.94 2.20
CA ASN A 31 19.98 -3.00 2.91
C ASN A 31 20.83 -1.84 3.48
N PRO A 32 21.15 -0.79 2.71
CA PRO A 32 20.58 -0.42 1.41
C PRO A 32 21.14 -1.19 0.20
N GLY A 33 20.39 -1.17 -0.90
CA GLY A 33 20.75 -1.77 -2.16
C GLY A 33 19.60 -1.73 -3.17
N PRO A 34 19.70 -2.43 -4.32
CA PRO A 34 18.60 -2.55 -5.24
C PRO A 34 17.40 -3.25 -4.58
N GLY A 35 16.24 -2.67 -4.71
CA GLY A 35 15.01 -3.23 -4.14
C GLY A 35 13.85 -3.18 -5.11
N GLY A 36 12.83 -3.98 -4.82
CA GLY A 36 11.59 -4.05 -5.57
C GLY A 36 10.36 -4.08 -4.67
N TRP A 37 9.26 -3.64 -5.21
CA TRP A 37 7.95 -3.70 -4.60
C TRP A 37 6.96 -4.34 -5.56
N ALA A 38 5.93 -4.96 -5.03
CA ALA A 38 4.87 -5.56 -5.84
C ALA A 38 3.53 -5.53 -5.11
N TYR A 39 2.44 -5.49 -5.88
CA TYR A 39 1.11 -5.60 -5.33
C TYR A 39 0.15 -6.32 -6.28
N ILE A 40 -0.88 -6.89 -5.67
CA ILE A 40 -2.10 -7.35 -6.33
C ILE A 40 -3.26 -6.64 -5.63
N LEU A 41 -3.99 -5.82 -6.36
CA LEU A 41 -5.19 -5.13 -5.88
C LEU A 41 -6.42 -5.77 -6.51
N ARG A 42 -7.24 -6.42 -5.68
CA ARG A 42 -8.42 -7.17 -6.13
C ARG A 42 -9.68 -6.45 -5.71
N SER A 43 -10.55 -6.15 -6.66
CA SER A 43 -11.91 -5.71 -6.36
C SER A 43 -12.71 -6.86 -5.76
N MET A 44 -13.29 -6.66 -4.59
CA MET A 44 -14.12 -7.68 -3.95
C MET A 44 -15.49 -7.79 -4.60
N GLU A 45 -15.91 -6.81 -5.39
CA GLU A 45 -17.17 -6.81 -6.10
C GLU A 45 -17.09 -7.58 -7.42
N THR A 46 -16.02 -7.35 -8.20
CA THR A 46 -15.88 -7.90 -9.55
C THR A 46 -14.88 -9.04 -9.64
N GLY A 47 -13.97 -9.16 -8.67
CA GLY A 47 -12.83 -10.08 -8.73
C GLY A 47 -11.71 -9.63 -9.67
N GLU A 48 -11.85 -8.48 -10.34
CA GLU A 48 -10.80 -7.93 -11.19
C GLU A 48 -9.56 -7.59 -10.37
N GLU A 49 -8.41 -7.88 -10.95
CA GLU A 49 -7.11 -7.64 -10.31
C GLU A 49 -6.28 -6.66 -11.12
N GLU A 50 -5.70 -5.70 -10.41
CA GLU A 50 -4.60 -4.88 -10.91
C GLU A 50 -3.32 -5.41 -10.29
N VAL A 51 -2.33 -5.69 -11.11
CA VAL A 51 -1.06 -6.29 -10.69
C VAL A 51 0.07 -5.43 -11.22
N ALA A 52 0.99 -5.04 -10.36
CA ALA A 52 2.16 -4.28 -10.76
C ALA A 52 3.34 -4.52 -9.83
N TYR A 53 4.52 -4.28 -10.34
CA TYR A 53 5.74 -4.24 -9.59
C TYR A 53 6.66 -3.13 -10.12
N GLY A 54 7.64 -2.76 -9.31
CA GLY A 54 8.66 -1.81 -9.68
C GLY A 54 9.86 -1.95 -8.76
N GLY A 55 10.81 -1.06 -8.90
CA GLY A 55 12.01 -1.12 -8.10
C GLY A 55 12.76 0.20 -8.03
N ALA A 56 13.82 0.21 -7.23
CA ALA A 56 14.74 1.32 -7.09
C ALA A 56 16.17 0.78 -6.92
N ALA A 57 17.14 1.48 -7.52
CA ALA A 57 18.54 1.04 -7.54
C ALA A 57 19.21 1.15 -6.16
N ASP A 58 18.76 2.06 -5.32
CA ASP A 58 19.31 2.31 -4.00
C ASP A 58 18.18 2.61 -3.01
N THR A 59 17.81 1.60 -2.25
CA THR A 59 16.65 1.68 -1.35
C THR A 59 16.83 0.71 -0.16
N THR A 60 15.79 0.57 0.64
CA THR A 60 15.74 -0.35 1.77
C THR A 60 14.51 -1.25 1.70
N ASN A 61 14.54 -2.36 2.41
CA ASN A 61 13.39 -3.26 2.49
C ASN A 61 12.13 -2.52 2.99
N ASN A 62 12.25 -1.73 4.05
CA ASN A 62 11.11 -1.00 4.62
C ASN A 62 10.50 0.00 3.63
N ARG A 63 11.32 0.68 2.83
CA ARG A 63 10.82 1.59 1.79
C ARG A 63 10.05 0.85 0.71
N MET A 64 10.53 -0.33 0.31
CA MET A 64 9.87 -1.16 -0.70
C MET A 64 8.52 -1.70 -0.17
N GLU A 65 8.48 -2.12 1.08
CA GLU A 65 7.23 -2.52 1.74
C GLU A 65 6.21 -1.37 1.78
N LEU A 66 6.63 -0.17 2.14
CA LEU A 66 5.76 1.01 2.12
C LEU A 66 5.25 1.33 0.72
N LEU A 67 6.13 1.34 -0.29
CA LEU A 67 5.75 1.64 -1.67
C LEU A 67 4.80 0.60 -2.26
N SER A 68 4.91 -0.66 -1.86
CA SER A 68 3.99 -1.71 -2.30
C SER A 68 2.53 -1.45 -1.89
N ILE A 69 2.34 -0.70 -0.82
CA ILE A 69 1.02 -0.29 -0.30
C ILE A 69 0.61 1.07 -0.87
N ILE A 70 1.50 2.04 -0.83
CA ILE A 70 1.24 3.42 -1.25
C ILE A 70 0.88 3.50 -2.74
N THR A 71 1.64 2.82 -3.58
CA THR A 71 1.48 2.90 -5.04
C THR A 71 0.08 2.52 -5.51
N PRO A 72 -0.48 1.36 -5.13
CA PRO A 72 -1.84 1.03 -5.54
C PRO A 72 -2.90 1.94 -4.92
N LEU A 73 -2.72 2.38 -3.68
CA LEU A 73 -3.69 3.26 -3.01
C LEU A 73 -3.74 4.65 -3.65
N GLU A 74 -2.62 5.18 -4.09
CA GLU A 74 -2.57 6.46 -4.82
C GLU A 74 -3.27 6.38 -6.18
N GLY A 75 -3.41 5.19 -6.74
CA GLY A 75 -4.18 4.95 -7.96
C GLY A 75 -5.69 4.90 -7.77
N LEU A 76 -6.17 4.73 -6.55
CA LEU A 76 -7.60 4.73 -6.22
C LEU A 76 -8.10 6.16 -6.01
N THR A 77 -8.93 6.65 -6.91
CA THR A 77 -9.40 8.04 -6.88
C THR A 77 -10.60 8.26 -5.95
N SER A 78 -11.44 7.25 -5.79
CA SER A 78 -12.62 7.31 -4.91
C SER A 78 -12.35 6.65 -3.57
N PRO A 79 -12.94 7.14 -2.48
CA PRO A 79 -12.80 6.49 -1.18
C PRO A 79 -13.19 5.02 -1.24
N ALA A 80 -12.37 4.18 -0.60
CA ALA A 80 -12.55 2.73 -0.60
C ALA A 80 -12.23 2.14 0.78
N VAL A 81 -12.71 0.93 1.01
CA VAL A 81 -12.29 0.09 2.12
C VAL A 81 -11.27 -0.90 1.58
N VAL A 82 -10.08 -0.91 2.14
CA VAL A 82 -8.97 -1.75 1.65
C VAL A 82 -8.44 -2.61 2.79
N ASP A 83 -8.53 -3.93 2.61
CA ASP A 83 -7.88 -4.90 3.47
C ASP A 83 -6.48 -5.18 2.94
N ILE A 84 -5.46 -4.87 3.72
CA ILE A 84 -4.05 -4.98 3.35
C ILE A 84 -3.47 -6.23 3.98
N TYR A 85 -2.98 -7.16 3.16
CA TYR A 85 -2.33 -8.39 3.58
C TYR A 85 -0.83 -8.28 3.38
N SER A 86 -0.07 -8.22 4.46
CA SER A 86 1.38 -8.03 4.44
C SER A 86 2.06 -8.85 5.54
N ASP A 87 3.28 -9.31 5.28
CA ASP A 87 4.15 -9.92 6.29
C ASP A 87 5.04 -8.89 7.01
N SER A 88 4.98 -7.62 6.61
CA SER A 88 5.74 -6.53 7.23
C SER A 88 5.08 -6.03 8.51
N LYS A 89 5.57 -6.48 9.65
CA LYS A 89 5.15 -5.93 10.95
C LYS A 89 5.46 -4.44 11.06
N TYR A 90 6.58 -4.00 10.52
CA TYR A 90 6.98 -2.60 10.51
C TYR A 90 5.89 -1.70 9.93
N VAL A 91 5.39 -2.04 8.75
CA VAL A 91 4.37 -1.22 8.08
C VAL A 91 3.03 -1.32 8.79
N LEU A 92 2.60 -2.52 9.18
CA LEU A 92 1.30 -2.70 9.82
C LEU A 92 1.25 -2.09 11.22
N GLU A 93 2.32 -2.20 12.00
CA GLU A 93 2.40 -1.56 13.31
C GLU A 93 2.51 -0.04 13.20
N GLY A 94 3.24 0.47 12.22
CA GLY A 94 3.28 1.90 11.95
C GLY A 94 1.91 2.46 11.63
N LEU A 95 1.17 1.77 10.77
CA LEU A 95 -0.19 2.16 10.38
C LEU A 95 -1.16 2.13 11.56
N ASP A 96 -1.08 1.11 12.40
CA ASP A 96 -2.00 0.87 13.51
C ASP A 96 -1.63 1.64 14.79
N LYS A 97 -0.32 1.73 15.10
CA LYS A 97 0.12 2.17 16.43
C LYS A 97 0.97 3.44 16.43
N TRP A 98 1.84 3.66 15.43
CA TRP A 98 2.88 4.67 15.56
C TRP A 98 2.56 6.01 14.89
N MET A 99 1.75 6.01 13.83
CA MET A 99 1.52 7.22 13.01
C MET A 99 0.92 8.36 13.82
N ASP A 100 -0.06 8.11 14.66
CA ASP A 100 -0.71 9.15 15.45
C ASP A 100 0.27 9.80 16.43
N GLY A 101 1.14 9.00 17.02
CA GLY A 101 2.21 9.52 17.90
C GLY A 101 3.23 10.38 17.15
N TRP A 102 3.60 9.97 15.93
CA TRP A 102 4.51 10.77 15.10
C TRP A 102 3.89 12.11 14.70
N ILE A 103 2.63 12.10 14.31
CA ILE A 103 1.90 13.33 13.97
C ILE A 103 1.87 14.28 15.17
N ALA A 104 1.52 13.76 16.36
CA ALA A 104 1.46 14.55 17.58
C ALA A 104 2.82 15.18 17.96
N LYS A 105 3.93 14.54 17.59
CA LYS A 105 5.29 15.03 17.84
C LYS A 105 5.90 15.77 16.65
N GLY A 106 5.13 16.13 15.64
CA GLY A 106 5.60 16.83 14.45
C GLY A 106 6.54 16.02 13.58
N TRP A 107 6.34 14.68 13.50
CA TRP A 107 7.14 13.73 12.73
C TRP A 107 8.61 13.64 13.19
N LYS A 108 8.81 13.79 14.48
CA LYS A 108 10.12 13.70 15.11
C LYS A 108 10.15 12.55 16.12
N ARG A 109 11.30 11.92 16.21
CA ARG A 109 11.63 10.90 17.22
C ARG A 109 12.58 11.46 18.26
N SER A 110 12.98 10.63 19.23
CA SER A 110 13.92 11.00 20.28
C SER A 110 15.16 11.73 19.74
N GLY A 111 15.60 12.81 20.40
CA GLY A 111 16.74 13.60 19.95
C GLY A 111 16.40 14.57 18.82
N ASN A 112 15.13 14.89 18.61
CA ASN A 112 14.66 15.83 17.58
C ASN A 112 15.01 15.42 16.15
N LYS A 113 15.27 14.12 15.93
CA LYS A 113 15.55 13.55 14.60
C LYS A 113 14.24 13.26 13.86
N PRO A 114 14.19 13.39 12.52
CA PRO A 114 13.01 13.02 11.77
C PRO A 114 12.71 11.52 11.88
N VAL A 115 11.43 11.17 11.82
CA VAL A 115 11.00 9.77 11.70
C VAL A 115 11.61 9.15 10.43
N LYS A 116 12.15 7.96 10.53
CA LYS A 116 12.66 7.22 9.34
C LYS A 116 11.54 7.02 8.33
N ASN A 117 11.87 7.21 7.06
CA ASN A 117 10.90 7.11 5.96
C ASN A 117 9.71 8.05 6.09
N LYS A 118 9.93 9.20 6.74
CA LYS A 118 8.91 10.23 6.95
C LYS A 118 8.16 10.59 5.68
N ASP A 119 8.85 10.73 4.56
CA ASP A 119 8.26 11.06 3.26
C ASP A 119 7.18 10.04 2.86
N LEU A 120 7.46 8.75 2.99
CA LEU A 120 6.52 7.68 2.66
C LEU A 120 5.40 7.55 3.70
N TRP A 121 5.73 7.70 4.97
CA TRP A 121 4.71 7.66 6.03
C TRP A 121 3.71 8.82 5.90
N GLN A 122 4.15 10.00 5.50
CA GLN A 122 3.25 11.14 5.27
C GLN A 122 2.33 10.89 4.06
N ARG A 123 2.82 10.25 3.00
CA ARG A 123 1.98 9.81 1.88
C ARG A 123 0.93 8.79 2.33
N LEU A 124 1.33 7.82 3.13
CA LEU A 124 0.40 6.82 3.67
C LEU A 124 -0.63 7.45 4.63
N ASP A 125 -0.24 8.44 5.42
CA ASP A 125 -1.15 9.18 6.27
C ASP A 125 -2.27 9.86 5.47
N SER A 126 -1.94 10.53 4.39
CA SER A 126 -2.94 11.11 3.49
C SER A 126 -3.91 10.06 2.95
N LEU A 127 -3.40 8.89 2.61
CA LEU A 127 -4.20 7.79 2.08
C LEU A 127 -5.13 7.18 3.13
N ARG A 128 -4.68 7.04 4.39
CA ARG A 128 -5.54 6.53 5.46
C ARG A 128 -6.67 7.48 5.86
N HIS A 129 -6.56 8.77 5.54
CA HIS A 129 -7.64 9.73 5.70
C HIS A 129 -8.64 9.70 4.54
N HIS A 130 -8.17 9.29 3.36
CA HIS A 130 -9.01 9.19 2.17
C HIS A 130 -9.73 7.84 2.08
N HIS A 131 -9.09 6.77 2.50
CA HIS A 131 -9.61 5.41 2.51
C HIS A 131 -9.70 4.84 3.93
N GLN A 132 -10.53 3.83 4.11
CA GLN A 132 -10.50 3.01 5.31
C GLN A 132 -9.52 1.85 5.09
N LEU A 133 -8.40 1.86 5.79
CA LEU A 133 -7.36 0.84 5.68
C LEU A 133 -7.41 -0.12 6.87
N ARG A 134 -7.41 -1.42 6.57
CA ARG A 134 -7.40 -2.48 7.58
C ARG A 134 -6.21 -3.38 7.32
N GLY A 135 -5.28 -3.44 8.26
CA GLY A 135 -4.08 -4.27 8.15
C GLY A 135 -4.32 -5.70 8.64
N HIS A 136 -3.83 -6.67 7.88
CA HIS A 136 -3.84 -8.09 8.23
C HIS A 136 -2.43 -8.64 8.09
N TRP A 137 -1.84 -9.00 9.23
CA TRP A 137 -0.52 -9.61 9.21
C TRP A 137 -0.62 -11.07 8.78
N ILE A 138 0.24 -11.46 7.85
CA ILE A 138 0.40 -12.83 7.40
C ILE A 138 1.78 -13.35 7.78
N LYS A 139 1.84 -14.60 8.21
CA LYS A 139 3.07 -15.24 8.64
C LYS A 139 3.64 -16.08 7.50
N GLY A 140 4.69 -15.57 6.84
CA GLY A 140 5.38 -16.29 5.79
C GLY A 140 4.59 -16.42 4.50
N HIS A 141 5.23 -17.03 3.48
CA HIS A 141 4.69 -17.06 2.11
C HIS A 141 3.83 -18.27 1.80
N ASN A 142 3.86 -19.32 2.65
CA ASN A 142 3.35 -20.65 2.30
C ASN A 142 1.83 -20.76 2.28
N ASP A 143 1.11 -19.85 2.95
CA ASP A 143 -0.34 -19.93 3.10
C ASP A 143 -1.10 -18.90 2.26
N HIS A 144 -0.39 -18.05 1.53
CA HIS A 144 -0.97 -16.96 0.76
C HIS A 144 -0.37 -16.89 -0.64
N PRO A 145 -0.99 -17.55 -1.63
CA PRO A 145 -0.48 -17.57 -3.01
C PRO A 145 -0.28 -16.17 -3.60
N GLU A 146 -1.15 -15.23 -3.28
CA GLU A 146 -1.06 -13.86 -3.74
C GLU A 146 0.20 -13.15 -3.20
N ASN A 147 0.51 -13.34 -1.92
CA ASN A 147 1.70 -12.73 -1.32
C ASN A 147 2.99 -13.40 -1.82
N GLU A 148 2.97 -14.70 -2.07
CA GLU A 148 4.09 -15.40 -2.70
C GLU A 148 4.34 -14.86 -4.12
N ARG A 149 3.30 -14.63 -4.89
CA ARG A 149 3.39 -14.00 -6.20
C ARG A 149 3.95 -12.58 -6.12
N CYS A 150 3.54 -11.79 -5.12
CA CYS A 150 4.12 -10.47 -4.86
C CYS A 150 5.60 -10.56 -4.51
N ASP A 151 6.02 -11.53 -3.71
CA ASP A 151 7.43 -11.76 -3.39
C ASP A 151 8.25 -12.00 -4.66
N GLN A 152 7.81 -12.89 -5.52
CA GLN A 152 8.49 -13.18 -6.79
C GLN A 152 8.60 -11.93 -7.67
N MET A 153 7.54 -11.15 -7.79
CA MET A 153 7.54 -9.92 -8.59
C MET A 153 8.43 -8.84 -7.97
N ALA A 154 8.45 -8.70 -6.66
CA ALA A 154 9.31 -7.75 -5.97
C ALA A 154 10.80 -8.08 -6.19
N VAL A 155 11.16 -9.36 -6.18
CA VAL A 155 12.52 -9.81 -6.50
C VAL A 155 12.89 -9.47 -7.94
N ILE A 156 11.97 -9.66 -8.89
CA ILE A 156 12.17 -9.25 -10.29
C ILE A 156 12.39 -7.73 -10.38
N GLY A 157 11.58 -6.94 -9.68
CA GLY A 157 11.75 -5.48 -9.62
C GLY A 157 13.13 -5.06 -9.11
N ALA A 158 13.63 -5.73 -8.07
CA ALA A 158 14.96 -5.50 -7.54
C ALA A 158 16.07 -5.85 -8.55
N GLN A 159 15.93 -6.96 -9.27
CA GLN A 159 16.88 -7.39 -10.30
C GLN A 159 16.94 -6.40 -11.46
N GLU A 160 15.79 -5.98 -11.98
CA GLU A 160 15.70 -5.01 -13.06
C GLU A 160 16.32 -3.66 -12.66
N ALA A 161 16.04 -3.18 -11.45
CA ALA A 161 16.64 -1.95 -10.93
C ALA A 161 18.18 -2.05 -10.80
N SER A 162 18.70 -3.23 -10.44
CA SER A 162 20.13 -3.50 -10.38
C SER A 162 20.79 -3.47 -11.77
N GLU A 163 20.12 -4.03 -12.77
CA GLU A 163 20.59 -4.06 -14.15
C GLU A 163 20.61 -2.66 -14.78
N GLU A 164 19.57 -1.86 -14.59
CA GLU A 164 19.53 -0.47 -15.03
C GLU A 164 20.70 0.34 -14.48
N ARG A 165 21.01 0.18 -13.20
CA ARG A 165 22.16 0.85 -12.57
C ARG A 165 23.49 0.45 -13.19
N GLN A 166 23.65 -0.79 -13.65
CA GLN A 166 24.87 -1.25 -14.31
C GLN A 166 25.03 -0.66 -15.72
N ASN A 167 23.90 -0.48 -16.43
CA ASN A 167 23.90 0.06 -17.79
C ASN A 167 24.14 1.58 -17.83
N ASP A 168 23.85 2.30 -16.73
CA ASP A 168 24.07 3.75 -16.60
C ASP A 168 25.53 4.11 -16.20
N ARG A 169 26.42 3.11 -16.06
CA ARG A 169 27.85 3.28 -15.79
C ARG A 169 28.68 3.07 -17.05
#